data_f210fd32ac8da0a48f3c8949d19d8796
#
_entry.id   f210fd32ac8da0a48f3c8949d19d8796
#
_cell.length_a   1.000
_cell.length_b   1.000
_cell.length_c   1.000
_cell.angle_alpha   90.00
_cell.angle_beta   90.00
_cell.angle_gamma   90.00
#
_symmetry.space_group_name_H-M   'P 1'
#
loop_
_entity.id
_entity.type
_entity.pdbx_description
1 polymer ?
#
loop_
_entity_poly.entity_id
_entity_poly.type
_entity_poly.pdbx_seq_one_letter_code
_entity_poly.pdbx_strand_id
1 'polypeptide(L)'
;MERSYGNVVHGTATPGSAPRNVRAEDDPAVRDASEILARVAADDAAADEARERYRIGPLPSLDTDPAAAGQLEPGERVVAFRQSAVLDRREPRPELTEPAGLAGRLYVTTRRLLLLGRVRLSIDLAEIEEAVLSGERLLLVLRDGRGMSLETAGPRLLRVELAAARAALRT
;
A
#
# COMPACT_ATOMS: atom_id res chain seq x y z
N MET A 1 -76.11 -37.47 -11.62
CA MET A 1 -76.43 -36.35 -10.72
C MET A 1 -75.20 -36.14 -9.86
N GLU A 2 -74.52 -35.07 -9.86
CA GLU A 2 -74.88 -33.68 -9.96
C GLU A 2 -73.64 -32.85 -10.45
N ARG A 3 -73.90 -31.81 -11.13
CA ARG A 3 -72.97 -30.81 -11.71
C ARG A 3 -72.43 -29.90 -10.60
N SER A 4 -71.22 -29.50 -10.65
CA SER A 4 -70.86 -28.20 -10.07
C SER A 4 -69.76 -27.48 -10.84
N TYR A 5 -70.06 -26.28 -11.08
CA TYR A 5 -69.55 -25.25 -11.97
C TYR A 5 -68.17 -24.76 -11.59
N GLY A 6 -67.47 -24.35 -12.60
CA GLY A 6 -66.18 -23.69 -12.54
C GLY A 6 -66.22 -22.33 -11.89
N ASN A 7 -65.07 -21.92 -11.51
CA ASN A 7 -64.79 -20.51 -11.19
C ASN A 7 -63.51 -20.12 -11.92
N VAL A 8 -63.69 -19.40 -13.03
CA VAL A 8 -62.60 -18.79 -13.78
C VAL A 8 -62.23 -17.49 -13.07
N VAL A 9 -61.09 -17.48 -12.39
CA VAL A 9 -60.57 -16.21 -11.86
C VAL A 9 -59.70 -15.56 -12.92
N HIS A 10 -60.22 -14.49 -13.49
CA HIS A 10 -59.42 -13.56 -14.32
C HIS A 10 -58.37 -12.85 -13.47
N GLY A 11 -57.14 -13.35 -13.54
CA GLY A 11 -55.97 -12.62 -13.01
C GLY A 11 -55.63 -11.45 -13.95
N THR A 12 -55.90 -10.25 -13.52
CA THR A 12 -55.40 -9.03 -14.15
C THR A 12 -53.88 -9.02 -14.01
N ALA A 13 -53.17 -9.21 -15.12
CA ALA A 13 -51.74 -9.02 -15.21
C ALA A 13 -51.41 -7.54 -15.01
N THR A 14 -50.76 -7.25 -13.90
CA THR A 14 -50.13 -5.94 -13.67
C THR A 14 -48.96 -5.80 -14.65
N PRO A 15 -48.85 -4.70 -15.42
CA PRO A 15 -47.72 -4.49 -16.32
C PRO A 15 -46.43 -4.42 -15.48
N GLY A 16 -45.53 -5.40 -15.71
CA GLY A 16 -44.25 -5.50 -15.03
C GLY A 16 -43.44 -4.21 -15.24
N SER A 17 -42.97 -3.66 -14.14
CA SER A 17 -41.92 -2.65 -14.13
C SER A 17 -40.72 -3.20 -14.88
N ALA A 18 -40.37 -2.60 -16.01
CA ALA A 18 -39.17 -2.89 -16.74
C ALA A 18 -37.96 -2.81 -15.77
N PRO A 19 -37.01 -3.73 -15.80
CA PRO A 19 -35.83 -3.61 -14.99
C PRO A 19 -35.14 -2.30 -15.36
N ARG A 20 -34.97 -1.41 -14.38
CA ARG A 20 -34.10 -0.24 -14.53
C ARG A 20 -32.72 -0.79 -14.88
N ASN A 21 -32.28 -0.53 -16.10
CA ASN A 21 -30.88 -0.70 -16.48
C ASN A 21 -30.06 0.26 -15.62
N VAL A 22 -29.67 -0.18 -14.44
CA VAL A 22 -28.59 0.47 -13.67
C VAL A 22 -27.37 0.29 -14.56
N ARG A 23 -26.83 1.39 -15.08
CA ARG A 23 -25.56 1.33 -15.81
C ARG A 23 -24.55 0.71 -14.87
N ALA A 24 -23.80 -0.28 -15.37
CA ALA A 24 -22.75 -0.99 -14.58
C ALA A 24 -21.73 0.00 -13.97
N GLU A 25 -21.63 1.20 -14.54
CA GLU A 25 -20.78 2.30 -14.07
C GLU A 25 -21.24 2.93 -12.73
N ASP A 26 -22.50 2.71 -12.34
CA ASP A 26 -23.07 3.27 -11.10
C ASP A 26 -22.98 2.28 -9.92
N ASP A 27 -22.45 1.08 -10.14
CA ASP A 27 -22.23 0.11 -9.08
C ASP A 27 -21.04 0.56 -8.22
N PRO A 28 -21.21 0.78 -6.89
CA PRO A 28 -20.13 1.18 -6.00
C PRO A 28 -18.96 0.21 -6.04
N ALA A 29 -19.19 -1.10 -6.18
CA ALA A 29 -18.13 -2.10 -6.26
C ALA A 29 -17.27 -1.94 -7.54
N VAL A 30 -17.87 -1.54 -8.65
CA VAL A 30 -17.15 -1.26 -9.92
C VAL A 30 -16.33 0.01 -9.80
N ARG A 31 -16.88 1.04 -9.14
CA ARG A 31 -16.14 2.28 -8.86
C ARG A 31 -14.93 2.03 -7.98
N ASP A 32 -15.10 1.32 -6.86
CA ASP A 32 -14.02 0.98 -5.95
C ASP A 32 -12.91 0.18 -6.65
N ALA A 33 -13.28 -0.80 -7.48
CA ALA A 33 -12.32 -1.57 -8.28
C ALA A 33 -11.57 -0.70 -9.28
N SER A 34 -12.25 0.23 -9.94
CA SER A 34 -11.64 1.16 -10.89
C SER A 34 -10.66 2.12 -10.21
N GLU A 35 -10.99 2.61 -9.02
CA GLU A 35 -10.12 3.48 -8.23
C GLU A 35 -8.86 2.73 -7.76
N ILE A 36 -9.00 1.47 -7.35
CA ILE A 36 -7.86 0.63 -6.98
C ILE A 36 -6.94 0.43 -8.19
N LEU A 37 -7.49 0.06 -9.34
CA LEU A 37 -6.71 -0.13 -10.56
C LEU A 37 -6.01 1.15 -11.00
N ALA A 38 -6.67 2.31 -10.92
CA ALA A 38 -6.08 3.59 -11.25
C ALA A 38 -4.91 3.94 -10.31
N ARG A 39 -5.04 3.67 -9.01
CA ARG A 39 -3.95 3.87 -8.04
C ARG A 39 -2.76 2.95 -8.31
N VAL A 40 -3.02 1.69 -8.63
CA VAL A 40 -1.96 0.73 -8.98
C VAL A 40 -1.22 1.18 -10.24
N ALA A 41 -1.94 1.57 -11.29
CA ALA A 41 -1.34 2.05 -12.52
C ALA A 41 -0.52 3.34 -12.32
N ALA A 42 -1.00 4.26 -11.49
CA ALA A 42 -0.27 5.48 -11.15
C ALA A 42 1.02 5.17 -10.37
N ASP A 43 0.99 4.22 -9.43
CA ASP A 43 2.17 3.79 -8.68
C ASP A 43 3.19 3.06 -9.57
N ASP A 44 2.73 2.22 -10.52
CA ASP A 44 3.60 1.59 -11.50
C ASP A 44 4.31 2.64 -12.38
N ALA A 45 3.57 3.61 -12.90
CA ALA A 45 4.13 4.69 -13.72
C ALA A 45 5.16 5.52 -12.94
N ALA A 46 4.85 5.88 -11.69
CA ALA A 46 5.77 6.61 -10.82
C ALA A 46 7.04 5.79 -10.50
N ALA A 47 6.89 4.48 -10.31
CA ALA A 47 8.02 3.58 -10.10
C ALA A 47 8.93 3.48 -11.33
N ASP A 48 8.37 3.43 -12.54
CA ASP A 48 9.13 3.39 -13.78
C ASP A 48 9.89 4.71 -14.01
N GLU A 49 9.23 5.83 -13.81
CA GLU A 49 9.87 7.15 -13.86
C GLU A 49 11.02 7.27 -12.85
N ALA A 50 10.83 6.79 -11.63
CA ALA A 50 11.86 6.81 -10.60
C ALA A 50 13.06 5.90 -10.98
N ARG A 51 12.84 4.72 -11.56
CA ARG A 51 13.92 3.85 -12.05
C ARG A 51 14.81 4.57 -13.08
N GLU A 52 14.20 5.23 -14.06
CA GLU A 52 14.94 6.00 -15.06
C GLU A 52 15.71 7.16 -14.42
N ARG A 53 15.08 7.90 -13.52
CA ARG A 53 15.71 9.02 -12.80
C ARG A 53 16.94 8.55 -12.01
N TYR A 54 16.83 7.46 -11.27
CA TYR A 54 17.93 6.96 -10.43
C TYR A 54 19.02 6.23 -11.20
N ARG A 55 18.73 5.83 -12.42
CA ARG A 55 19.73 5.23 -13.32
C ARG A 55 20.76 6.26 -13.81
N ILE A 56 20.33 7.50 -14.00
CA ILE A 56 21.16 8.56 -14.64
C ILE A 56 21.54 9.70 -13.70
N GLY A 57 20.91 9.80 -12.53
CA GLY A 57 21.08 10.93 -11.62
C GLY A 57 21.32 10.54 -10.17
N PRO A 58 21.74 11.51 -9.36
CA PRO A 58 21.90 11.30 -7.93
C PRO A 58 20.53 11.07 -7.24
N LEU A 59 20.57 10.46 -6.05
CA LEU A 59 19.41 10.38 -5.19
C LEU A 59 18.90 11.78 -4.82
N PRO A 60 17.57 11.99 -4.78
CA PRO A 60 17.01 13.26 -4.32
C PRO A 60 17.40 13.53 -2.86
N SER A 61 17.36 14.79 -2.50
CA SER A 61 17.40 15.23 -1.10
C SER A 61 16.13 16.01 -0.85
N LEU A 62 15.24 15.44 -0.06
CA LEU A 62 13.99 16.09 0.29
C LEU A 62 14.17 17.01 1.49
N ASP A 63 13.43 18.11 1.49
CA ASP A 63 13.30 18.94 2.68
C ASP A 63 12.67 18.11 3.80
N THR A 64 13.27 18.22 4.97
CA THR A 64 12.92 17.39 6.11
C THR A 64 12.15 18.21 7.13
N ASP A 65 11.01 17.69 7.57
CA ASP A 65 10.30 18.33 8.67
C ASP A 65 11.11 18.29 9.99
N PRO A 66 10.86 19.20 10.94
CA PRO A 66 11.66 19.31 12.17
C PRO A 66 11.70 18.02 12.99
N ALA A 67 10.63 17.21 12.95
CA ALA A 67 10.57 15.97 13.71
C ALA A 67 11.53 14.90 13.15
N ALA A 68 11.64 14.81 11.83
CA ALA A 68 12.58 13.93 11.18
C ALA A 68 14.01 14.50 11.22
N ALA A 69 14.18 15.83 11.04
CA ALA A 69 15.50 16.49 11.10
C ALA A 69 16.24 16.20 12.40
N GLY A 70 15.54 16.21 13.54
CA GLY A 70 16.11 15.88 14.85
C GLY A 70 16.51 14.41 15.03
N GLN A 71 16.21 13.55 14.06
CA GLN A 71 16.54 12.13 14.08
C GLN A 71 17.67 11.76 13.11
N LEU A 72 18.00 12.66 12.17
CA LEU A 72 19.04 12.38 11.18
C LEU A 72 20.43 12.47 11.78
N GLU A 73 21.31 11.61 11.34
CA GLU A 73 22.74 11.67 11.63
C GLU A 73 23.46 12.71 10.74
N PRO A 74 24.65 13.17 11.14
CA PRO A 74 25.44 14.07 10.29
C PRO A 74 25.66 13.48 8.89
N GLY A 75 25.27 14.23 7.87
CA GLY A 75 25.37 13.83 6.46
C GLY A 75 24.26 12.87 5.97
N GLU A 76 23.37 12.44 6.85
CA GLU A 76 22.18 11.67 6.46
C GLU A 76 21.13 12.60 5.83
N ARG A 77 20.50 12.15 4.74
CA ARG A 77 19.49 12.91 4.00
C ARG A 77 18.26 12.06 3.75
N VAL A 78 17.09 12.70 3.72
CA VAL A 78 15.83 12.04 3.33
C VAL A 78 15.78 11.93 1.81
N VAL A 79 15.52 10.72 1.32
CA VAL A 79 15.41 10.38 -0.10
C VAL A 79 13.95 10.25 -0.52
N ALA A 80 13.12 9.69 0.37
CA ALA A 80 11.69 9.51 0.13
C ALA A 80 10.90 9.64 1.43
N PHE A 81 9.63 9.99 1.30
CA PHE A 81 8.72 10.22 2.41
C PHE A 81 7.33 9.67 2.13
N ARG A 82 6.68 9.13 3.14
CA ARG A 82 5.26 8.74 3.12
C ARG A 82 4.57 9.28 4.37
N GLN A 83 3.47 10.00 4.17
CA GLN A 83 2.70 10.63 5.25
C GLN A 83 2.13 9.59 6.23
N SER A 84 1.78 8.41 5.74
CA SER A 84 1.23 7.32 6.53
C SER A 84 1.82 5.99 6.08
N ALA A 85 2.26 5.21 7.05
CA ALA A 85 2.67 3.84 6.86
C ALA A 85 2.32 3.01 8.10
N VAL A 86 2.04 1.74 7.88
CA VAL A 86 1.85 0.75 8.94
C VAL A 86 2.88 -0.35 8.72
N LEU A 87 3.70 -0.60 9.71
CA LEU A 87 4.70 -1.66 9.69
C LEU A 87 4.28 -2.74 10.67
N ASP A 88 4.07 -3.95 10.16
CA ASP A 88 3.73 -5.13 10.92
C ASP A 88 4.94 -6.06 11.02
N ARG A 89 5.35 -6.37 12.24
CA ARG A 89 6.39 -7.36 12.54
C ARG A 89 5.73 -8.71 12.69
N ARG A 90 5.90 -9.57 11.73
CA ARG A 90 5.52 -10.97 11.88
C ARG A 90 6.57 -11.69 12.71
N GLU A 91 6.46 -11.58 14.02
CA GLU A 91 7.06 -12.60 14.89
C GLU A 91 6.13 -13.82 14.88
N PRO A 92 6.65 -15.03 14.66
CA PRO A 92 5.86 -16.26 14.79
C PRO A 92 5.64 -16.56 16.29
N ARG A 93 4.78 -15.77 16.93
CA ARG A 93 4.29 -16.07 18.29
C ARG A 93 2.80 -16.37 18.21
N PRO A 94 2.38 -17.62 18.47
CA PRO A 94 0.98 -18.04 18.38
C PRO A 94 0.08 -17.44 19.46
N GLU A 95 0.58 -16.65 20.40
CA GLU A 95 -0.16 -16.24 21.60
C GLU A 95 -0.53 -14.76 21.70
N LEU A 96 -0.17 -13.92 20.73
CA LEU A 96 -0.54 -12.50 20.77
C LEU A 96 -1.65 -12.21 19.77
N THR A 97 -2.84 -11.99 20.31
CA THR A 97 -4.10 -11.79 19.59
C THR A 97 -4.26 -10.38 18.98
N GLU A 98 -3.27 -9.51 19.06
CA GLU A 98 -3.32 -8.18 18.45
C GLU A 98 -2.24 -8.03 17.37
N PRO A 99 -2.63 -7.64 16.14
CA PRO A 99 -1.67 -7.20 15.13
C PRO A 99 -1.09 -5.87 15.60
N ALA A 100 0.06 -5.91 16.25
CA ALA A 100 0.76 -4.71 16.70
C ALA A 100 1.44 -4.02 15.52
N GLY A 101 0.66 -3.54 14.56
CA GLY A 101 1.15 -2.68 13.49
C GLY A 101 1.64 -1.35 14.07
N LEU A 102 2.87 -0.98 13.80
CA LEU A 102 3.43 0.32 14.15
C LEU A 102 3.02 1.32 13.06
N ALA A 103 2.15 2.27 13.40
CA ALA A 103 1.72 3.31 12.48
C ALA A 103 2.55 4.59 12.66
N GLY A 104 2.85 5.27 11.55
CA GLY A 104 3.60 6.52 11.59
C GLY A 104 3.91 7.09 10.22
N ARG A 105 4.71 8.16 10.21
CA ARG A 105 5.33 8.72 9.01
C ARG A 105 6.59 7.94 8.67
N LEU A 106 6.74 7.59 7.39
CA LEU A 106 7.86 6.81 6.91
C LEU A 106 8.83 7.69 6.13
N TYR A 107 10.10 7.58 6.47
CA TYR A 107 11.19 8.23 5.77
C TYR A 107 12.20 7.19 5.30
N VAL A 108 12.55 7.23 4.04
CA VAL A 108 13.72 6.54 3.50
C VAL A 108 14.85 7.55 3.51
N THR A 109 15.93 7.23 4.19
CA THR A 109 17.11 8.09 4.20
C THR A 109 18.23 7.46 3.39
N THR A 110 19.37 8.13 3.30
CA THR A 110 20.57 7.57 2.67
C THR A 110 21.20 6.43 3.49
N ARG A 111 20.71 6.15 4.72
CA ARG A 111 21.28 5.11 5.61
C ARG A 111 20.26 4.11 6.11
N ARG A 112 19.04 4.53 6.37
CA ARG A 112 18.03 3.73 7.07
C ARG A 112 16.61 4.06 6.65
N LEU A 113 15.71 3.17 7.01
CA LEU A 113 14.27 3.37 7.01
C LEU A 113 13.85 3.83 8.40
N LEU A 114 13.19 4.99 8.51
CA LEU A 114 12.69 5.53 9.78
C LEU A 114 11.17 5.55 9.75
N LEU A 115 10.53 4.97 10.77
CA LEU A 115 9.11 5.12 11.04
C LEU A 115 8.95 5.96 12.30
N LEU A 116 8.33 7.13 12.15
CA LEU A 116 8.08 8.07 13.24
C LEU A 116 6.58 8.14 13.56
N GLY A 117 6.20 7.54 14.67
CA GLY A 117 4.84 7.48 15.20
C GLY A 117 4.84 7.52 16.71
N ARG A 118 3.88 6.81 17.34
CA ARG A 118 3.88 6.61 18.81
C ARG A 118 5.12 5.86 19.28
N VAL A 119 5.63 4.99 18.44
CA VAL A 119 6.89 4.28 18.63
C VAL A 119 7.79 4.66 17.46
N ARG A 120 9.05 4.91 17.75
CA ARG A 120 10.07 5.13 16.72
C ARG A 120 10.70 3.80 16.36
N LEU A 121 10.79 3.52 15.07
CA LEU A 121 11.53 2.40 14.54
C LEU A 121 12.58 2.88 13.55
N SER A 122 13.77 2.28 13.61
CA SER A 122 14.85 2.47 12.65
C SER A 122 15.32 1.11 12.16
N ILE A 123 15.49 0.96 10.83
CA ILE A 123 16.02 -0.23 10.19
C ILE A 123 17.12 0.23 9.24
N ASP A 124 18.35 -0.19 9.47
CA ASP A 124 19.44 0.15 8.57
C ASP A 124 19.21 -0.45 7.18
N LEU A 125 19.43 0.33 6.14
CA LEU A 125 19.25 -0.15 4.77
C LEU A 125 20.21 -1.32 4.45
N ALA A 126 21.34 -1.37 5.11
CA ALA A 126 22.29 -2.48 5.00
C ALA A 126 21.74 -3.80 5.57
N GLU A 127 20.81 -3.74 6.53
CA GLU A 127 20.15 -4.91 7.12
C GLU A 127 19.04 -5.47 6.24
N ILE A 128 18.48 -4.66 5.34
CA ILE A 128 17.43 -5.12 4.43
C ILE A 128 18.07 -5.97 3.35
N GLU A 129 17.78 -7.26 3.34
CA GLU A 129 18.26 -8.18 2.30
C GLU A 129 17.43 -8.06 1.04
N GLU A 130 16.10 -8.06 1.18
CA GLU A 130 15.16 -8.02 0.08
C GLU A 130 13.94 -7.16 0.40
N ALA A 131 13.36 -6.56 -0.66
CA ALA A 131 12.09 -5.85 -0.61
C ALA A 131 11.18 -6.36 -1.74
N VAL A 132 10.13 -7.08 -1.40
CA VAL A 132 9.23 -7.78 -2.34
C VAL A 132 7.84 -7.21 -2.26
N LEU A 133 7.20 -6.99 -3.41
CA LEU A 133 5.78 -6.65 -3.47
C LEU A 133 4.91 -7.89 -3.23
N SER A 134 3.93 -7.76 -2.37
CA SER A 134 2.89 -8.75 -2.13
C SER A 134 1.53 -8.03 -2.12
N GLY A 135 0.85 -8.03 -3.27
CA GLY A 135 -0.33 -7.17 -3.48
C GLY A 135 0.02 -5.70 -3.33
N GLU A 136 -0.69 -5.01 -2.45
CA GLU A 136 -0.48 -3.58 -2.15
C GLU A 136 0.44 -3.35 -0.91
N ARG A 137 1.25 -4.35 -0.56
CA ARG A 137 2.19 -4.28 0.56
C ARG A 137 3.61 -4.53 0.10
N LEU A 138 4.55 -3.96 0.82
CA LEU A 138 5.97 -4.24 0.65
C LEU A 138 6.45 -5.14 1.79
N LEU A 139 6.92 -6.33 1.44
CA LEU A 139 7.55 -7.24 2.38
C LEU A 139 9.05 -6.94 2.43
N LEU A 140 9.55 -6.65 3.62
CA LEU A 140 10.97 -6.46 3.88
C LEU A 140 11.51 -7.74 4.53
N VAL A 141 12.54 -8.29 3.96
CA VAL A 141 13.29 -9.41 4.52
C VAL A 141 14.62 -8.86 5.03
N LEU A 142 14.92 -9.08 6.30
CA LEU A 142 16.17 -8.67 6.91
C LEU A 142 17.19 -9.80 6.84
N ARG A 143 18.48 -9.46 6.90
CA ARG A 143 19.59 -10.42 6.85
C ARG A 143 19.59 -11.45 7.96
N ASP A 144 18.97 -11.16 9.09
CA ASP A 144 18.77 -12.10 10.19
C ASP A 144 17.57 -13.04 10.01
N GLY A 145 16.90 -12.99 8.83
CA GLY A 145 15.75 -13.80 8.49
C GLY A 145 14.41 -13.26 8.99
N ARG A 146 14.40 -12.15 9.73
CA ARG A 146 13.13 -11.51 10.14
C ARG A 146 12.42 -10.91 8.93
N GLY A 147 11.09 -11.07 8.89
CA GLY A 147 10.22 -10.47 7.89
C GLY A 147 9.36 -9.37 8.49
N MET A 148 9.11 -8.33 7.71
CA MET A 148 8.19 -7.25 8.06
C MET A 148 7.29 -6.94 6.88
N SER A 149 6.02 -6.63 7.16
CA SER A 149 5.07 -6.15 6.15
C SER A 149 4.89 -4.65 6.31
N LEU A 150 5.06 -3.91 5.25
CA LEU A 150 4.89 -2.47 5.21
C LEU A 150 3.72 -2.11 4.29
N GLU A 151 2.71 -1.49 4.86
CA GLU A 151 1.55 -0.96 4.16
C GLU A 151 1.66 0.56 4.06
N THR A 152 1.61 1.10 2.85
CA THR A 152 1.72 2.54 2.58
C THR A 152 1.21 2.87 1.19
N ALA A 153 0.97 4.14 0.92
CA ALA A 153 0.70 4.60 -0.43
C ALA A 153 1.95 4.43 -1.32
N GLY A 154 1.75 3.93 -2.54
CA GLY A 154 2.81 3.78 -3.54
C GLY A 154 3.90 2.77 -3.15
N PRO A 155 3.54 1.51 -2.86
CA PRO A 155 4.52 0.51 -2.46
C PRO A 155 5.51 0.14 -3.59
N ARG A 156 5.11 0.27 -4.86
CA ARG A 156 5.96 0.00 -6.02
C ARG A 156 7.03 1.07 -6.16
N LEU A 157 6.63 2.34 -6.07
CA LEU A 157 7.56 3.47 -6.03
C LEU A 157 8.50 3.35 -4.83
N LEU A 158 7.98 3.07 -3.64
CA LEU A 158 8.79 2.92 -2.43
C LEU A 158 9.84 1.82 -2.57
N ARG A 159 9.51 0.70 -3.22
CA ARG A 159 10.48 -0.38 -3.50
C ARG A 159 11.65 0.13 -4.34
N VAL A 160 11.37 0.95 -5.35
CA VAL A 160 12.41 1.54 -6.23
C VAL A 160 13.29 2.51 -5.44
N GLU A 161 12.70 3.38 -4.63
CA GLU A 161 13.41 4.33 -3.78
C GLU A 161 14.33 3.62 -2.77
N LEU A 162 13.84 2.56 -2.13
CA LEU A 162 14.65 1.72 -1.22
C LEU A 162 15.80 1.05 -1.96
N ALA A 163 15.56 0.50 -3.14
CA ALA A 163 16.59 -0.15 -3.93
C ALA A 163 17.69 0.84 -4.34
N ALA A 164 17.31 2.04 -4.76
CA ALA A 164 18.24 3.10 -5.13
C ALA A 164 19.06 3.59 -3.93
N ALA A 165 18.42 3.82 -2.77
CA ALA A 165 19.10 4.21 -1.54
C ALA A 165 20.11 3.14 -1.08
N ARG A 166 19.75 1.85 -1.15
CA ARG A 166 20.66 0.74 -0.84
C ARG A 166 21.82 0.60 -1.82
N ALA A 167 21.58 0.87 -3.10
CA ALA A 167 22.65 0.85 -4.10
C ALA A 167 23.69 1.94 -3.81
N ALA A 168 23.26 3.12 -3.40
CA ALA A 168 24.14 4.23 -3.05
C ALA A 168 25.01 4.00 -1.80
N LEU A 169 24.63 3.06 -0.92
CA LEU A 169 25.48 2.66 0.21
C LEU A 169 26.72 1.84 -0.20
N ARG A 170 26.73 1.30 -1.43
CA ARG A 170 27.78 0.41 -1.91
C ARG A 170 28.83 1.12 -2.75
N THR A 171 28.58 2.39 -3.05
CA THR A 171 29.46 3.26 -3.84
C THR A 171 30.26 4.18 -2.94
#